data_9c6804d04a6663a507e9237b42ab49e2
#
_entry.id   9c6804d04a6663a507e9237b42ab49e2
#
_cell.length_a   1.000
_cell.length_b   1.000
_cell.length_c   1.000
_cell.angle_alpha   90.00
_cell.angle_beta   90.00
_cell.angle_gamma   90.00
#
_symmetry.space_group_name_H-M   'P 1'
#
loop_
_entity.id
_entity.type
_entity.pdbx_description
1 polymer ?
#
loop_
_entity_poly.entity_id
_entity_poly.type
_entity_poly.pdbx_seq_one_letter_code
_entity_poly.pdbx_strand_id
1 'polypeptide(L)'
;MMKQMMTVICSATLAACGSAPAVQPQSEYQVMTISTTDKELQTIYSAAIRGRQDIDIYPQVSGTLTKLCVEEGQTVRRGQVLFIIDQVPYLAALRTAEANVEAARAGVATSQLTYDSKKELYAQKVISEFDLKTSYNSLLTAKAQLAQAEAQQVNAANNLSYTEAKSPADG
;
A
#
# COMPACT_ATOMS: atom_id res chain seq x y z
N MET A 1 88.03 24.60 86.75
CA MET A 1 89.47 24.49 86.84
C MET A 1 89.95 23.68 85.64
N MET A 2 90.68 24.36 84.91
CA MET A 2 91.94 23.90 84.35
C MET A 2 91.82 22.74 83.37
N LYS A 3 92.13 22.99 82.30
CA LYS A 3 93.36 23.27 81.58
C LYS A 3 93.68 22.14 80.62
N GLN A 4 93.73 22.54 79.45
CA GLN A 4 94.85 22.28 78.55
C GLN A 4 95.05 20.80 78.11
N MET A 5 95.31 20.59 77.07
CA MET A 5 96.25 20.91 76.00
C MET A 5 96.16 19.76 74.95
N MET A 6 96.00 20.08 73.78
CA MET A 6 97.11 20.15 72.82
C MET A 6 97.57 18.78 72.30
N THR A 7 97.44 18.48 71.22
CA THR A 7 98.31 18.57 70.04
C THR A 7 98.00 17.37 69.08
N VAL A 8 97.66 17.67 67.91
CA VAL A 8 98.33 17.30 66.66
C VAL A 8 98.79 15.83 66.54
N ILE A 9 98.33 15.17 65.61
CA ILE A 9 99.11 14.60 64.50
C ILE A 9 98.21 14.12 63.37
N CYS A 10 98.48 14.73 62.31
CA CYS A 10 98.16 14.44 60.95
C CYS A 10 98.49 12.96 60.60
N SER A 11 97.64 12.22 60.05
CA SER A 11 97.99 11.18 59.08
C SER A 11 96.83 10.89 58.20
N ALA A 12 97.07 11.13 56.96
CA ALA A 12 96.25 10.80 55.81
C ALA A 12 96.03 9.32 55.69
N THR A 13 94.81 8.93 55.59
CA THR A 13 94.45 7.65 54.96
C THR A 13 93.42 7.88 53.87
N LEU A 14 93.83 7.55 52.66
CA LEU A 14 93.02 7.52 51.49
C LEU A 14 91.85 6.51 51.77
N ALA A 15 90.68 7.04 51.84
CA ALA A 15 89.48 6.18 51.80
C ALA A 15 89.11 5.98 50.38
N ALA A 16 89.08 4.71 49.98
CA ALA A 16 88.64 4.27 48.72
C ALA A 16 87.16 4.65 48.46
N CYS A 17 86.96 5.34 47.38
CA CYS A 17 85.60 5.51 46.83
C CYS A 17 85.03 4.12 46.37
N GLY A 18 84.31 3.51 47.25
CA GLY A 18 83.39 2.42 46.87
C GLY A 18 82.13 3.05 46.26
N SER A 19 82.10 3.14 44.94
CA SER A 19 80.89 3.44 44.27
C SER A 19 79.94 2.28 44.45
N ALA A 20 78.96 2.41 45.34
CA ALA A 20 77.85 1.50 45.42
C ALA A 20 77.13 1.52 44.04
N PRO A 21 76.85 0.31 43.47
CA PRO A 21 76.07 0.30 42.24
C PRO A 21 74.71 0.96 42.53
N ALA A 22 74.40 2.02 41.78
CA ALA A 22 73.09 2.61 41.82
C ALA A 22 72.10 1.53 41.37
N VAL A 23 71.35 1.01 42.31
CA VAL A 23 70.23 0.17 42.01
C VAL A 23 69.22 1.04 41.25
N GLN A 24 69.21 0.98 39.95
CA GLN A 24 68.17 1.61 39.16
C GLN A 24 66.82 1.04 39.62
N PRO A 25 65.85 1.87 39.94
CA PRO A 25 64.53 1.37 40.28
C PRO A 25 64.03 0.64 39.03
N GLN A 26 63.93 -0.66 39.14
CA GLN A 26 63.25 -1.44 38.11
C GLN A 26 61.80 -0.95 38.09
N SER A 27 61.41 -0.33 37.00
CA SER A 27 60.03 0.03 36.77
C SER A 27 59.20 -1.25 36.81
N GLU A 28 58.47 -1.44 37.88
CA GLU A 28 57.52 -2.51 38.01
C GLU A 28 56.37 -2.29 37.02
N TYR A 29 56.42 -2.96 35.88
CA TYR A 29 55.33 -2.93 34.93
C TYR A 29 54.27 -3.91 35.37
N GLN A 30 53.06 -3.41 35.54
CA GLN A 30 51.91 -4.29 35.74
C GLN A 30 51.68 -5.08 34.47
N VAL A 31 51.87 -6.35 34.50
CA VAL A 31 51.55 -7.27 33.41
C VAL A 31 50.22 -7.92 33.69
N MET A 32 49.33 -7.78 32.72
CA MET A 32 48.04 -8.46 32.77
C MET A 32 48.11 -9.75 31.93
N THR A 33 47.81 -10.84 32.55
CA THR A 33 47.72 -12.13 31.84
C THR A 33 46.44 -12.10 30.97
N ILE A 34 46.62 -12.13 29.66
CA ILE A 34 45.50 -12.23 28.73
C ILE A 34 45.06 -13.69 28.67
N SER A 35 43.86 -13.94 29.12
CA SER A 35 43.21 -15.24 28.99
C SER A 35 42.11 -15.16 27.94
N THR A 36 41.92 -16.21 27.18
CA THR A 36 40.77 -16.35 26.28
C THR A 36 39.53 -16.60 27.12
N THR A 37 38.54 -15.76 26.97
CA THR A 37 37.25 -15.91 27.62
C THR A 37 36.18 -15.91 26.52
N ASP A 38 35.34 -16.93 26.54
CA ASP A 38 34.17 -16.95 25.65
C ASP A 38 33.18 -15.92 26.15
N LYS A 39 32.94 -14.91 25.30
CA LYS A 39 31.97 -13.86 25.57
C LYS A 39 30.95 -13.81 24.43
N GLU A 40 29.71 -13.96 24.80
CA GLU A 40 28.61 -13.70 23.83
C GLU A 40 28.59 -12.22 23.46
N LEU A 41 28.86 -11.97 22.21
CA LEU A 41 28.72 -10.63 21.62
C LEU A 41 27.29 -10.46 21.11
N GLN A 42 26.48 -9.70 21.82
CA GLN A 42 25.15 -9.32 21.36
C GLN A 42 25.24 -8.02 20.57
N THR A 43 24.91 -8.09 19.29
CA THR A 43 24.78 -6.92 18.43
C THR A 43 23.29 -6.63 18.24
N ILE A 44 22.86 -5.45 18.67
CA ILE A 44 21.47 -5.02 18.51
C ILE A 44 21.35 -4.33 17.14
N TYR A 45 20.48 -4.87 16.30
CA TYR A 45 20.12 -4.25 15.02
C TYR A 45 18.73 -3.64 15.13
N SER A 46 18.60 -2.38 14.70
CA SER A 46 17.30 -1.75 14.54
C SER A 46 16.62 -2.35 13.33
N ALA A 47 15.45 -2.92 13.50
CA ALA A 47 14.63 -3.45 12.43
C ALA A 47 13.22 -2.87 12.52
N ALA A 48 12.65 -2.51 11.38
CA ALA A 48 11.24 -2.15 11.27
C ALA A 48 10.46 -3.36 10.73
N ILE A 49 9.46 -3.79 11.47
CA ILE A 49 8.53 -4.83 11.02
C ILE A 49 7.49 -4.15 10.15
N ARG A 50 7.35 -4.61 8.92
CA ARG A 50 6.31 -4.17 8.00
C ARG A 50 5.47 -5.37 7.59
N GLY A 51 4.21 -5.12 7.28
CA GLY A 51 3.35 -6.13 6.68
C GLY A 51 3.93 -6.67 5.37
N ARG A 52 3.65 -7.91 5.04
CA ARG A 52 4.05 -8.49 3.75
C ARG A 52 3.42 -7.75 2.57
N GLN A 53 2.22 -7.19 2.79
CA GLN A 53 1.47 -6.38 1.85
C GLN A 53 0.81 -5.25 2.64
N ASP A 54 1.27 -4.03 2.42
CA ASP A 54 0.60 -2.83 2.90
C ASP A 54 -0.25 -2.30 1.74
N ILE A 55 -1.57 -2.38 1.86
CA ILE A 55 -2.50 -2.03 0.78
C ILE A 55 -3.36 -0.84 1.21
N ASP A 56 -3.19 0.27 0.53
CA ASP A 56 -4.06 1.43 0.70
C ASP A 56 -5.33 1.25 -0.12
N ILE A 57 -6.49 1.34 0.54
CA ILE A 57 -7.80 1.16 -0.10
C ILE A 57 -8.44 2.52 -0.33
N TYR A 58 -8.54 2.90 -1.61
CA TYR A 58 -9.20 4.13 -2.03
C TYR A 58 -10.57 3.83 -2.63
N PRO A 59 -11.64 4.53 -2.21
CA PRO A 59 -12.93 4.40 -2.85
C PRO A 59 -12.86 4.94 -4.30
N GLN A 60 -13.51 4.25 -5.23
CA GLN A 60 -13.56 4.65 -6.64
C GLN A 60 -14.68 5.65 -6.93
N VAL A 61 -15.57 5.88 -5.96
CA VAL A 61 -16.69 6.81 -6.04
C VAL A 61 -16.66 7.79 -4.88
N SER A 62 -17.17 9.00 -5.09
CA SER A 62 -17.26 10.04 -4.07
C SER A 62 -18.61 9.98 -3.34
N GLY A 63 -18.61 10.34 -2.07
CA GLY A 63 -19.83 10.39 -1.28
C GLY A 63 -19.57 10.39 0.22
N THR A 64 -20.64 10.46 1.00
CA THR A 64 -20.57 10.43 2.45
C THR A 64 -20.48 8.99 2.94
N LEU A 65 -19.61 8.73 3.89
CA LEU A 65 -19.52 7.41 4.56
C LEU A 65 -20.77 7.19 5.40
N THR A 66 -21.54 6.17 5.05
CA THR A 66 -22.77 5.83 5.79
C THR A 66 -22.51 4.85 6.91
N LYS A 67 -21.62 3.89 6.70
CA LYS A 67 -21.33 2.84 7.67
C LYS A 67 -19.88 2.39 7.56
N LEU A 68 -19.23 2.28 8.74
CA LEU A 68 -17.96 1.58 8.90
C LEU A 68 -18.27 0.18 9.45
N CYS A 69 -17.80 -0.87 8.79
CA CYS A 69 -18.11 -2.26 9.10
C CYS A 69 -16.99 -2.99 9.85
N VAL A 70 -15.84 -2.33 10.03
CA VAL A 70 -14.65 -2.90 10.68
C VAL A 70 -14.06 -1.93 11.68
N GLU A 71 -13.33 -2.46 12.65
CA GLU A 71 -12.60 -1.67 13.66
C GLU A 71 -11.09 -1.73 13.36
N GLU A 72 -10.36 -0.74 13.85
CA GLU A 72 -8.92 -0.70 13.73
C GLU A 72 -8.26 -1.90 14.44
N GLY A 73 -7.35 -2.59 13.77
CA GLY A 73 -6.71 -3.81 14.27
C GLY A 73 -7.53 -5.10 14.08
N GLN A 74 -8.71 -5.02 13.48
CA GLN A 74 -9.54 -6.20 13.21
C GLN A 74 -9.01 -6.96 11.98
N THR A 75 -8.91 -8.28 12.10
CA THR A 75 -8.59 -9.16 10.98
C THR A 75 -9.75 -9.23 9.99
N VAL A 76 -9.46 -9.04 8.71
CA VAL A 76 -10.43 -9.04 7.62
C VAL A 76 -10.10 -10.12 6.59
N ARG A 77 -11.14 -10.60 5.89
CA ARG A 77 -11.01 -11.55 4.80
C ARG A 77 -11.15 -10.86 3.44
N ARG A 78 -10.52 -11.42 2.45
CA ARG A 78 -10.69 -10.98 1.07
C ARG A 78 -12.17 -10.94 0.67
N GLY A 79 -12.62 -9.82 0.09
CA GLY A 79 -14.01 -9.60 -0.29
C GLY A 79 -14.92 -9.13 0.85
N GLN A 80 -14.44 -9.04 2.09
CA GLN A 80 -15.20 -8.48 3.20
C GLN A 80 -15.42 -6.99 3.00
N VAL A 81 -16.65 -6.53 3.24
CA VAL A 81 -17.00 -5.10 3.19
C VAL A 81 -16.39 -4.39 4.38
N LEU A 82 -15.63 -3.34 4.11
CA LEU A 82 -14.95 -2.52 5.10
C LEU A 82 -15.78 -1.30 5.47
N PHE A 83 -16.31 -0.61 4.48
CA PHE A 83 -17.18 0.54 4.67
C PHE A 83 -18.14 0.71 3.49
N ILE A 84 -19.21 1.45 3.75
CA ILE A 84 -20.27 1.71 2.78
C ILE A 84 -20.43 3.22 2.61
N ILE A 85 -20.36 3.67 1.38
CA ILE A 85 -20.63 5.05 0.95
C ILE A 85 -22.13 5.16 0.67
N ASP A 86 -22.70 6.35 0.78
CA ASP A 86 -24.12 6.60 0.49
C ASP A 86 -24.50 6.07 -0.89
N GLN A 87 -25.37 5.07 -0.91
CA GLN A 87 -25.80 4.35 -2.10
C GLN A 87 -27.01 5.01 -2.78
N VAL A 88 -27.72 5.91 -2.10
CA VAL A 88 -28.98 6.48 -2.59
C VAL A 88 -28.86 7.11 -3.96
N PRO A 89 -27.87 8.01 -4.24
CA PRO A 89 -27.72 8.61 -5.56
C PRO A 89 -27.34 7.60 -6.65
N TYR A 90 -26.57 6.58 -6.32
CA TYR A 90 -26.13 5.54 -7.26
C TYR A 90 -27.27 4.58 -7.60
N LEU A 91 -28.13 4.23 -6.63
CA LEU A 91 -29.35 3.47 -6.87
C LEU A 91 -30.32 4.23 -7.77
N ALA A 92 -30.48 5.53 -7.56
CA ALA A 92 -31.33 6.36 -8.43
C ALA A 92 -30.78 6.42 -9.86
N ALA A 93 -29.47 6.56 -10.03
CA ALA A 93 -28.81 6.53 -11.33
C ALA A 93 -28.97 5.19 -12.04
N LEU A 94 -28.84 4.06 -11.33
CA LEU A 94 -29.06 2.75 -11.88
C LEU A 94 -30.50 2.56 -12.36
N ARG A 95 -31.49 2.93 -11.56
CA ARG A 95 -32.91 2.86 -11.94
C ARG A 95 -33.21 3.70 -13.18
N THR A 96 -32.60 4.88 -13.30
CA THR A 96 -32.74 5.72 -14.49
C THR A 96 -32.13 5.05 -15.71
N ALA A 97 -30.95 4.44 -15.58
CA ALA A 97 -30.31 3.71 -16.67
C ALA A 97 -31.13 2.47 -17.08
N GLU A 98 -31.72 1.74 -16.14
CA GLU A 98 -32.62 0.62 -16.40
C GLU A 98 -33.86 1.05 -17.19
N ALA A 99 -34.48 2.16 -16.80
CA ALA A 99 -35.61 2.73 -17.54
C ALA A 99 -35.24 3.12 -18.98
N ASN A 100 -34.05 3.67 -19.19
CA ASN A 100 -33.53 4.00 -20.52
C ASN A 100 -33.31 2.75 -21.39
N VAL A 101 -32.85 1.64 -20.81
CA VAL A 101 -32.71 0.34 -21.50
C VAL A 101 -34.08 -0.16 -21.94
N GLU A 102 -35.10 -0.11 -21.09
CA GLU A 102 -36.45 -0.55 -21.44
C GLU A 102 -37.06 0.35 -22.54
N ALA A 103 -36.85 1.65 -22.49
CA ALA A 103 -37.30 2.56 -23.55
C ALA A 103 -36.58 2.27 -24.89
N ALA A 104 -35.27 2.04 -24.87
CA ALA A 104 -34.51 1.69 -26.06
C ALA A 104 -34.93 0.31 -26.62
N ARG A 105 -35.22 -0.66 -25.75
CA ARG A 105 -35.74 -2.00 -26.14
C ARG A 105 -37.10 -1.92 -26.84
N ALA A 106 -37.99 -1.05 -26.33
CA ALA A 106 -39.27 -0.77 -26.99
C ALA A 106 -39.06 -0.10 -28.37
N GLY A 107 -38.08 0.79 -28.49
CA GLY A 107 -37.67 1.40 -29.76
C GLY A 107 -37.19 0.36 -30.79
N VAL A 108 -36.37 -0.59 -30.35
CA VAL A 108 -35.93 -1.73 -31.22
C VAL A 108 -37.12 -2.56 -31.66
N ALA A 109 -38.02 -2.91 -30.74
CA ALA A 109 -39.21 -3.70 -31.07
C ALA A 109 -40.08 -3.02 -32.13
N THR A 110 -40.31 -1.69 -31.99
CA THR A 110 -41.05 -0.90 -32.96
C THR A 110 -40.36 -0.86 -34.32
N SER A 111 -39.04 -0.60 -34.33
CA SER A 111 -38.26 -0.58 -35.57
C SER A 111 -38.17 -1.92 -36.25
N GLN A 112 -38.11 -3.02 -35.48
CA GLN A 112 -38.14 -4.38 -36.00
C GLN A 112 -39.47 -4.68 -36.67
N LEU A 113 -40.61 -4.37 -36.00
CA LEU A 113 -41.92 -4.54 -36.56
C LEU A 113 -42.11 -3.76 -37.88
N THR A 114 -41.62 -2.52 -37.91
CA THR A 114 -41.64 -1.70 -39.11
C THR A 114 -40.83 -2.29 -40.24
N TYR A 115 -39.66 -2.79 -39.95
CA TYR A 115 -38.81 -3.46 -40.95
C TYR A 115 -39.44 -4.75 -41.46
N ASP A 116 -40.01 -5.59 -40.59
CA ASP A 116 -40.63 -6.84 -40.96
C ASP A 116 -41.87 -6.58 -41.86
N SER A 117 -42.70 -5.61 -41.50
CA SER A 117 -43.86 -5.19 -42.34
C SER A 117 -43.40 -4.70 -43.72
N LYS A 118 -42.37 -3.86 -43.78
CA LYS A 118 -41.83 -3.38 -45.06
C LYS A 118 -41.17 -4.51 -45.87
N LYS A 119 -40.59 -5.48 -45.26
CA LYS A 119 -40.00 -6.64 -45.91
C LYS A 119 -41.09 -7.48 -46.61
N GLU A 120 -42.26 -7.64 -45.99
CA GLU A 120 -43.42 -8.32 -46.60
C GLU A 120 -43.97 -7.53 -47.78
N LEU A 121 -44.10 -6.20 -47.64
CA LEU A 121 -44.58 -5.34 -48.73
C LEU A 121 -43.60 -5.31 -49.91
N TYR A 122 -42.32 -5.38 -49.69
CA TYR A 122 -41.29 -5.47 -50.71
C TYR A 122 -41.39 -6.82 -51.46
N ALA A 123 -41.62 -7.92 -50.78
CA ALA A 123 -41.82 -9.22 -51.38
C ALA A 123 -43.02 -9.24 -52.31
N GLN A 124 -44.05 -8.44 -51.98
CA GLN A 124 -45.25 -8.22 -52.83
C GLN A 124 -45.04 -7.15 -53.93
N LYS A 125 -43.81 -6.59 -54.04
CA LYS A 125 -43.43 -5.50 -55.00
C LYS A 125 -44.28 -4.23 -54.83
N VAL A 126 -44.71 -3.95 -53.58
CA VAL A 126 -45.51 -2.73 -53.26
C VAL A 126 -44.63 -1.54 -52.97
N ILE A 127 -43.40 -1.78 -52.40
CA ILE A 127 -42.46 -0.72 -52.02
C ILE A 127 -41.14 -0.88 -52.76
N SER A 128 -40.33 0.19 -52.73
CA SER A 128 -39.00 0.22 -53.33
C SER A 128 -37.93 -0.46 -52.43
N GLU A 129 -36.85 -0.90 -53.05
CA GLU A 129 -35.68 -1.38 -52.29
C GLU A 129 -35.10 -0.29 -51.37
N PHE A 130 -35.18 0.98 -51.77
CA PHE A 130 -34.78 2.09 -50.97
C PHE A 130 -35.54 2.20 -49.65
N ASP A 131 -36.89 2.02 -49.72
CA ASP A 131 -37.73 2.04 -48.51
C ASP A 131 -37.42 0.89 -47.56
N LEU A 132 -37.13 -0.31 -48.09
CA LEU A 132 -36.72 -1.44 -47.28
C LEU A 132 -35.36 -1.17 -46.60
N LYS A 133 -34.36 -0.69 -47.35
CA LYS A 133 -33.03 -0.34 -46.79
C LYS A 133 -33.10 0.75 -45.74
N THR A 134 -33.95 1.77 -45.96
CA THR A 134 -34.16 2.86 -44.98
C THR A 134 -34.73 2.29 -43.67
N SER A 135 -35.71 1.38 -43.72
CA SER A 135 -36.26 0.77 -42.52
C SER A 135 -35.22 -0.14 -41.80
N TYR A 136 -34.42 -0.83 -42.58
CA TYR A 136 -33.31 -1.62 -42.01
C TYR A 136 -32.28 -0.74 -41.27
N ASN A 137 -31.90 0.39 -41.87
CA ASN A 137 -30.98 1.34 -41.23
C ASN A 137 -31.60 1.94 -39.95
N SER A 138 -32.90 2.20 -39.94
CA SER A 138 -33.61 2.63 -38.73
C SER A 138 -33.58 1.58 -37.65
N LEU A 139 -33.74 0.30 -37.99
CA LEU A 139 -33.57 -0.80 -37.04
C LEU A 139 -32.14 -0.91 -36.49
N LEU A 140 -31.11 -0.73 -37.33
CA LEU A 140 -29.72 -0.75 -36.90
C LEU A 140 -29.45 0.43 -35.94
N THR A 141 -30.01 1.59 -36.24
CA THR A 141 -29.89 2.79 -35.33
C THR A 141 -30.53 2.50 -33.97
N ALA A 142 -31.73 1.93 -33.96
CA ALA A 142 -32.40 1.56 -32.70
C ALA A 142 -31.63 0.50 -31.91
N LYS A 143 -31.01 -0.49 -32.56
CA LYS A 143 -30.13 -1.48 -31.92
C LYS A 143 -28.87 -0.84 -31.34
N ALA A 144 -28.28 0.13 -32.03
CA ALA A 144 -27.14 0.87 -31.51
C ALA A 144 -27.50 1.72 -30.28
N GLN A 145 -28.70 2.32 -30.27
CA GLN A 145 -29.21 3.04 -29.11
C GLN A 145 -29.44 2.12 -27.91
N LEU A 146 -29.97 0.89 -28.14
CA LEU A 146 -30.10 -0.08 -27.07
C LEU A 146 -28.74 -0.47 -26.50
N ALA A 147 -27.77 -0.80 -27.34
CA ALA A 147 -26.42 -1.13 -26.89
C ALA A 147 -25.76 0.00 -26.08
N GLN A 148 -26.01 1.26 -26.47
CA GLN A 148 -25.55 2.44 -25.71
C GLN A 148 -26.23 2.52 -24.34
N ALA A 149 -27.54 2.30 -24.26
CA ALA A 149 -28.29 2.32 -23.00
C ALA A 149 -27.83 1.18 -22.05
N GLU A 150 -27.61 -0.02 -22.59
CA GLU A 150 -27.08 -1.17 -21.82
C GLU A 150 -25.67 -0.88 -21.27
N ALA A 151 -24.79 -0.23 -22.05
CA ALA A 151 -23.49 0.19 -21.57
C ALA A 151 -23.59 1.21 -20.43
N GLN A 152 -24.55 2.14 -20.51
CA GLN A 152 -24.83 3.10 -19.43
C GLN A 152 -25.36 2.42 -18.17
N GLN A 153 -26.21 1.39 -18.31
CA GLN A 153 -26.69 0.60 -17.18
C GLN A 153 -25.54 -0.13 -16.48
N VAL A 154 -24.66 -0.77 -17.24
CA VAL A 154 -23.46 -1.46 -16.68
C VAL A 154 -22.58 -0.47 -15.92
N ASN A 155 -22.36 0.74 -16.46
CA ASN A 155 -21.59 1.76 -15.77
C ASN A 155 -22.25 2.21 -14.47
N ALA A 156 -23.57 2.41 -14.46
CA ALA A 156 -24.30 2.76 -13.24
C ALA A 156 -24.26 1.63 -12.20
N ALA A 157 -24.38 0.36 -12.63
CA ALA A 157 -24.25 -0.80 -11.74
C ALA A 157 -22.85 -0.93 -11.14
N ASN A 158 -21.79 -0.68 -11.92
CA ASN A 158 -20.42 -0.67 -11.44
C ASN A 158 -20.21 0.44 -10.40
N ASN A 159 -20.69 1.66 -10.68
CA ASN A 159 -20.60 2.76 -9.73
C ASN A 159 -21.32 2.45 -8.41
N LEU A 160 -22.47 1.79 -8.46
CA LEU A 160 -23.16 1.30 -7.27
C LEU A 160 -22.32 0.25 -6.53
N SER A 161 -21.70 -0.68 -7.24
CA SER A 161 -20.84 -1.70 -6.61
C SER A 161 -19.62 -1.10 -5.90
N TYR A 162 -19.08 0.00 -6.42
CA TYR A 162 -17.94 0.71 -5.84
C TYR A 162 -18.28 1.50 -4.57
N THR A 163 -19.56 1.66 -4.24
CA THR A 163 -19.97 2.24 -2.95
C THR A 163 -19.68 1.30 -1.78
N GLU A 164 -19.52 0.01 -2.02
CA GLU A 164 -19.08 -0.98 -1.04
C GLU A 164 -17.57 -1.22 -1.20
N ALA A 165 -16.77 -0.60 -0.35
CA ALA A 165 -15.34 -0.86 -0.33
C ALA A 165 -15.06 -2.22 0.31
N LYS A 166 -14.43 -3.12 -0.46
CA LYS A 166 -14.11 -4.48 -0.04
C LYS A 166 -12.61 -4.68 0.06
N SER A 167 -12.18 -5.54 0.99
CA SER A 167 -10.78 -5.91 1.11
C SER A 167 -10.32 -6.73 -0.11
N PRO A 168 -9.21 -6.38 -0.77
CA PRO A 168 -8.63 -7.14 -1.88
C PRO A 168 -7.86 -8.37 -1.42
N ALA A 169 -7.48 -8.46 -0.13
CA ALA A 169 -6.67 -9.52 0.45
C ALA A 169 -7.13 -9.85 1.87
N ASP A 170 -6.65 -10.95 2.41
CA ASP A 170 -6.75 -11.27 3.84
C ASP A 170 -5.71 -10.45 4.62
N GLY A 171 -6.09 -9.90 5.81
CA GLY A 171 -5.19 -9.06 6.61
C GLY A 171 -5.73 -8.68 7.96
#